data_8db24015bb6b9faae0042fb83617b30e
#
_entry.id   8db24015bb6b9faae0042fb83617b30e
#
_cell.length_a   1.000
_cell.length_b   1.000
_cell.length_c   1.000
_cell.angle_alpha   90.00
_cell.angle_beta   90.00
_cell.angle_gamma   90.00
#
_symmetry.space_group_name_H-M   'P 1'
#
loop_
_entity.id
_entity.type
_entity.pdbx_description
1 polymer ?
#
loop_
_entity_poly.entity_id
_entity_poly.type
_entity_poly.pdbx_seq_one_letter_code
_entity_poly.pdbx_strand_id
1 'polypeptide(L)'
;MTTDTATHTGETTRPSEVARPGNRTADRLFDTGIRNQWYAVCPSDFVPAGGMKRLTLLGEEWLLFRRADGSLHMLEDRCPHRGARLSLGKHLGDRIACWYHGVQVDGTGTVAAVPGLPGCNLEGKQLVAAPHLIEAGGAILAYFGDNEHPEPAPLVLPEQLTDPDVSAFLCYAEWNVNWRYAVENLLDPMHGSFLHRDSHSMSEGQTTARFRIRETERGFFFEKTDQSGVNFDWVELCRTGIDWVDLTIPYPPTAGPGGPFGIVGMATPIDEDRCAVFFWRYRRVTDWQRDTWRFLYRTVLEDRHWDVLEQDRIMLEELRSDADQAENLYQHDLGVVRVRRMYRTEAEAQARANTTG
;
A
#
# COMPACT_ATOMS: atom_id res chain seq x y z
N MET A 1 -63.84 -13.15 4.78
CA MET A 1 -63.18 -11.82 4.80
C MET A 1 -61.70 -12.11 4.84
N THR A 2 -61.06 -12.18 3.76
CA THR A 2 -59.62 -12.46 3.53
C THR A 2 -58.96 -11.14 3.25
N THR A 3 -58.05 -10.69 4.12
CA THR A 3 -57.20 -9.51 3.87
C THR A 3 -55.87 -9.95 3.35
N ASP A 4 -55.63 -9.61 2.11
CA ASP A 4 -54.42 -9.81 1.34
C ASP A 4 -53.41 -8.74 1.78
N THR A 5 -52.25 -9.12 2.32
CA THR A 5 -51.12 -8.22 2.60
C THR A 5 -50.06 -8.42 1.53
N ALA A 6 -50.05 -7.54 0.56
CA ALA A 6 -48.98 -7.45 -0.43
C ALA A 6 -47.72 -6.86 0.17
N THR A 7 -46.67 -7.66 0.25
CA THR A 7 -45.32 -7.19 0.57
C THR A 7 -44.66 -6.62 -0.68
N HIS A 8 -44.48 -5.28 -0.70
CA HIS A 8 -43.66 -4.60 -1.69
C HIS A 8 -42.18 -4.79 -1.32
N THR A 9 -41.49 -5.65 -2.06
CA THR A 9 -40.02 -5.65 -2.11
C THR A 9 -39.57 -4.60 -3.13
N GLY A 10 -39.19 -3.43 -2.65
CA GLY A 10 -38.58 -2.39 -3.47
C GLY A 10 -37.13 -2.78 -3.83
N GLU A 11 -36.92 -3.25 -5.05
CA GLU A 11 -35.61 -3.28 -5.66
C GLU A 11 -35.17 -1.83 -5.91
N THR A 12 -34.20 -1.35 -5.12
CA THR A 12 -33.47 -0.11 -5.40
C THR A 12 -32.52 -0.39 -6.55
N THR A 13 -32.93 -0.11 -7.76
CA THR A 13 -32.03 -0.02 -8.93
C THR A 13 -31.04 1.12 -8.65
N ARG A 14 -29.74 0.76 -8.56
CA ARG A 14 -28.63 1.75 -8.55
C ARG A 14 -28.76 2.62 -9.82
N PRO A 15 -28.56 3.94 -9.72
CA PRO A 15 -28.47 4.79 -10.90
C PRO A 15 -27.32 4.29 -11.79
N SER A 16 -27.59 4.11 -13.07
CA SER A 16 -26.58 3.76 -14.06
C SER A 16 -25.49 4.84 -14.08
N GLU A 17 -24.24 4.45 -13.80
CA GLU A 17 -23.06 5.28 -14.01
C GLU A 17 -23.07 5.83 -15.43
N VAL A 18 -23.14 7.15 -15.53
CA VAL A 18 -22.84 7.85 -16.78
C VAL A 18 -21.33 7.80 -16.96
N ALA A 19 -20.86 6.78 -17.70
CA ALA A 19 -19.45 6.62 -18.03
C ALA A 19 -18.92 7.87 -18.73
N ARG A 20 -17.96 8.56 -18.10
CA ARG A 20 -17.18 9.60 -18.79
C ARG A 20 -16.47 8.94 -19.99
N PRO A 21 -16.34 9.60 -21.15
CA PRO A 21 -15.53 9.10 -22.26
C PRO A 21 -14.05 9.31 -21.89
N GLY A 22 -13.50 8.45 -21.03
CA GLY A 22 -12.10 8.37 -20.64
C GLY A 22 -11.48 7.08 -21.20
N ASN A 23 -10.15 7.06 -21.30
CA ASN A 23 -9.43 5.84 -21.61
C ASN A 23 -9.62 4.85 -20.44
N ARG A 24 -10.57 3.91 -20.57
CA ARG A 24 -10.94 2.95 -19.51
C ARG A 24 -9.73 2.23 -18.91
N THR A 25 -8.68 2.00 -19.71
CA THR A 25 -7.43 1.38 -19.24
C THR A 25 -6.66 2.33 -18.31
N ALA A 26 -6.56 3.62 -18.66
CA ALA A 26 -5.88 4.61 -17.81
C ALA A 26 -6.64 4.84 -16.50
N ASP A 27 -7.98 4.93 -16.55
CA ASP A 27 -8.80 5.07 -15.35
C ASP A 27 -8.65 3.85 -14.44
N ARG A 28 -8.67 2.65 -15.01
CA ARG A 28 -8.42 1.43 -14.23
C ARG A 28 -7.04 1.43 -13.57
N LEU A 29 -5.97 1.75 -14.29
CA LEU A 29 -4.62 1.83 -13.72
C LEU A 29 -4.53 2.91 -12.63
N PHE A 30 -5.20 4.03 -12.82
CA PHE A 30 -5.26 5.09 -11.82
C PHE A 30 -6.00 4.66 -10.56
N ASP A 31 -7.03 3.82 -10.66
CA ASP A 31 -7.81 3.35 -9.52
C ASP A 31 -7.21 2.09 -8.86
N THR A 32 -6.65 1.16 -9.64
CA THR A 32 -6.14 -0.12 -9.11
C THR A 32 -4.64 -0.15 -8.88
N GLY A 33 -3.90 0.90 -9.26
CA GLY A 33 -2.46 1.02 -9.04
C GLY A 33 -1.62 1.08 -10.33
N ILE A 34 -0.56 1.87 -10.26
CA ILE A 34 0.41 2.10 -11.32
C ILE A 34 1.40 0.94 -11.35
N ARG A 35 1.77 0.45 -12.53
CA ARG A 35 2.78 -0.60 -12.68
C ARG A 35 4.19 -0.04 -12.82
N ASN A 36 5.16 -0.93 -12.98
CA ASN A 36 6.58 -0.63 -13.15
C ASN A 36 7.22 0.01 -11.91
N GLN A 37 6.72 -0.39 -10.74
CA GLN A 37 7.26 0.02 -9.45
C GLN A 37 7.08 -1.06 -8.37
N TRP A 38 7.77 -0.87 -7.28
CA TRP A 38 7.66 -1.70 -6.08
C TRP A 38 6.50 -1.26 -5.20
N TYR A 39 5.94 -2.23 -4.48
CA TYR A 39 4.92 -2.02 -3.46
C TYR A 39 5.21 -2.84 -2.21
N ALA A 40 4.89 -2.31 -1.04
CA ALA A 40 4.82 -3.11 0.17
C ALA A 40 3.59 -4.04 0.10
N VAL A 41 3.79 -5.32 0.35
CA VAL A 41 2.77 -6.37 0.11
C VAL A 41 2.04 -6.77 1.38
N CYS A 42 2.79 -7.14 2.39
CA CYS A 42 2.28 -7.47 3.73
C CYS A 42 3.44 -7.52 4.74
N PRO A 43 3.17 -7.53 6.06
CA PRO A 43 4.16 -7.84 7.07
C PRO A 43 4.83 -9.21 6.84
N SER A 44 6.13 -9.29 7.07
CA SER A 44 6.93 -10.50 6.83
C SER A 44 6.46 -11.72 7.64
N ASP A 45 5.96 -11.49 8.85
CA ASP A 45 5.47 -12.52 9.77
C ASP A 45 4.11 -13.10 9.38
N PHE A 46 3.41 -12.48 8.42
CA PHE A 46 2.16 -13.03 7.88
C PHE A 46 2.36 -14.31 7.08
N VAL A 47 3.60 -14.59 6.65
CA VAL A 47 3.95 -15.81 5.92
C VAL A 47 5.13 -16.49 6.61
N PRO A 48 4.89 -17.32 7.64
CA PRO A 48 5.92 -18.07 8.33
C PRO A 48 6.57 -19.13 7.40
N ALA A 49 7.72 -19.66 7.80
CA ALA A 49 8.39 -20.74 7.06
C ALA A 49 7.44 -21.93 6.83
N GLY A 50 7.35 -22.39 5.59
CA GLY A 50 6.40 -23.41 5.16
C GLY A 50 4.96 -22.93 4.96
N GLY A 51 4.70 -21.64 5.23
CA GLY A 51 3.38 -21.02 5.08
C GLY A 51 3.09 -20.53 3.68
N MET A 52 1.81 -20.28 3.41
CA MET A 52 1.35 -19.61 2.21
C MET A 52 0.17 -18.68 2.52
N LYS A 53 0.03 -17.60 1.76
CA LYS A 53 -1.00 -16.59 1.94
C LYS A 53 -1.51 -16.11 0.57
N ARG A 54 -2.82 -16.12 0.41
CA ARG A 54 -3.47 -15.48 -0.72
C ARG A 54 -3.60 -13.99 -0.45
N LEU A 55 -3.39 -13.19 -1.49
CA LEU A 55 -3.46 -11.72 -1.47
C LEU A 55 -4.17 -11.24 -2.73
N THR A 56 -4.83 -10.08 -2.63
CA THR A 56 -5.24 -9.28 -3.78
C THR A 56 -4.41 -8.01 -3.77
N LEU A 57 -3.77 -7.68 -4.88
CA LEU A 57 -2.94 -6.49 -5.04
C LEU A 57 -3.10 -5.98 -6.46
N LEU A 58 -3.23 -4.66 -6.62
CA LEU A 58 -3.45 -4.01 -7.91
C LEU A 58 -4.65 -4.59 -8.67
N GLY A 59 -5.68 -5.07 -7.95
CA GLY A 59 -6.85 -5.73 -8.53
C GLY A 59 -6.60 -7.14 -9.06
N GLU A 60 -5.46 -7.76 -8.74
CA GLU A 60 -5.05 -9.08 -9.19
C GLU A 60 -4.84 -10.03 -8.02
N GLU A 61 -5.07 -11.33 -8.27
CA GLU A 61 -4.96 -12.36 -7.26
C GLU A 61 -3.57 -12.97 -7.23
N TRP A 62 -2.96 -13.02 -6.08
CA TRP A 62 -1.60 -13.49 -5.85
C TRP A 62 -1.53 -14.57 -4.76
N LEU A 63 -0.60 -15.50 -4.93
CA LEU A 63 -0.20 -16.48 -3.92
C LEU A 63 1.22 -16.19 -3.47
N LEU A 64 1.39 -15.78 -2.23
CA LEU A 64 2.68 -15.63 -1.57
C LEU A 64 2.95 -16.88 -0.74
N PHE A 65 4.16 -17.43 -0.82
CA PHE A 65 4.56 -18.56 0.01
C PHE A 65 6.04 -18.48 0.41
N ARG A 66 6.34 -19.03 1.57
CA ARG A 66 7.70 -19.08 2.11
C ARG A 66 8.13 -20.52 2.26
N ARG A 67 9.29 -20.87 1.68
CA ARG A 67 9.88 -22.19 1.83
C ARG A 67 10.43 -22.40 3.23
N ALA A 68 10.74 -23.66 3.58
CA ALA A 68 11.33 -23.99 4.87
C ALA A 68 12.72 -23.35 5.10
N ASP A 69 13.47 -23.05 4.04
CA ASP A 69 14.75 -22.35 4.08
C ASP A 69 14.63 -20.84 4.28
N GLY A 70 13.39 -20.32 4.36
CA GLY A 70 13.09 -18.91 4.53
C GLY A 70 12.92 -18.12 3.21
N SER A 71 13.26 -18.71 2.06
CA SER A 71 13.11 -18.03 0.75
C SER A 71 11.64 -17.77 0.43
N LEU A 72 11.35 -16.54 -0.06
CA LEU A 72 10.01 -16.07 -0.44
C LEU A 72 9.79 -16.20 -1.93
N HIS A 73 8.57 -16.58 -2.28
CA HIS A 73 8.10 -16.64 -3.65
C HIS A 73 6.68 -16.13 -3.75
N MET A 74 6.36 -15.50 -4.87
CA MET A 74 5.01 -15.01 -5.18
C MET A 74 4.64 -15.43 -6.59
N LEU A 75 3.43 -15.90 -6.78
CA LEU A 75 2.89 -16.35 -8.05
C LEU A 75 1.53 -15.70 -8.30
N GLU A 76 1.20 -15.45 -9.56
CA GLU A 76 -0.20 -15.24 -9.94
C GLU A 76 -1.02 -16.43 -9.41
N ASP A 77 -2.11 -16.16 -8.68
CA ASP A 77 -2.93 -17.22 -8.08
C ASP A 77 -3.78 -17.96 -9.10
N ARG A 78 -3.11 -18.46 -10.16
CA ARG A 78 -3.76 -19.08 -11.31
C ARG A 78 -2.97 -20.26 -11.84
N CYS A 79 -3.56 -21.44 -11.80
CA CYS A 79 -2.98 -22.65 -12.38
C CYS A 79 -2.97 -22.53 -13.92
N PRO A 80 -1.81 -22.78 -14.59
CA PRO A 80 -1.68 -22.63 -16.04
C PRO A 80 -2.48 -23.66 -16.85
N HIS A 81 -3.00 -24.72 -16.20
CA HIS A 81 -3.78 -25.74 -16.88
C HIS A 81 -5.19 -25.23 -17.22
N ARG A 82 -5.98 -24.83 -16.24
CA ARG A 82 -7.40 -24.42 -16.40
C ARG A 82 -7.82 -23.28 -15.47
N GLY A 83 -6.89 -22.47 -14.99
CA GLY A 83 -7.14 -21.28 -14.20
C GLY A 83 -7.62 -21.50 -12.76
N ALA A 84 -7.55 -22.72 -12.22
CA ALA A 84 -7.87 -22.95 -10.81
C ALA A 84 -6.88 -22.20 -9.91
N ARG A 85 -7.33 -21.72 -8.76
CA ARG A 85 -6.46 -21.02 -7.80
C ARG A 85 -5.39 -21.94 -7.23
N LEU A 86 -4.13 -21.52 -7.32
CA LEU A 86 -2.99 -22.23 -6.74
C LEU A 86 -3.02 -22.19 -5.21
N SER A 87 -3.56 -21.11 -4.63
CA SER A 87 -3.73 -20.96 -3.18
C SER A 87 -4.65 -21.99 -2.53
N LEU A 88 -5.52 -22.64 -3.28
CA LEU A 88 -6.31 -23.77 -2.82
C LEU A 88 -5.54 -25.10 -2.84
N GLY A 89 -4.34 -25.08 -3.41
CA GLY A 89 -3.50 -26.23 -3.59
C GLY A 89 -2.68 -26.60 -2.36
N LYS A 90 -1.64 -27.40 -2.57
CA LYS A 90 -0.76 -27.87 -1.51
C LYS A 90 0.65 -27.34 -1.68
N HIS A 91 1.21 -26.76 -0.64
CA HIS A 91 2.62 -26.40 -0.56
C HIS A 91 3.46 -27.67 -0.36
N LEU A 92 4.34 -27.99 -1.30
CA LEU A 92 5.20 -29.18 -1.30
C LEU A 92 6.63 -28.88 -0.84
N GLY A 93 6.88 -27.71 -0.29
CA GLY A 93 8.19 -27.28 0.20
C GLY A 93 8.85 -26.29 -0.78
N ASP A 94 9.08 -26.65 -2.03
CA ASP A 94 9.72 -25.84 -3.07
C ASP A 94 8.76 -25.39 -4.17
N ARG A 95 7.54 -25.90 -4.19
CA ARG A 95 6.53 -25.69 -5.23
C ARG A 95 5.10 -25.79 -4.68
N ILE A 96 4.15 -25.37 -5.50
CA ILE A 96 2.72 -25.48 -5.21
C ILE A 96 2.10 -26.53 -6.16
N ALA A 97 1.38 -27.50 -5.59
CA ALA A 97 0.59 -28.45 -6.37
C ALA A 97 -0.87 -27.99 -6.43
N CYS A 98 -1.37 -27.75 -7.63
CA CYS A 98 -2.77 -27.38 -7.86
C CYS A 98 -3.71 -28.50 -7.38
N TRP A 99 -4.72 -28.15 -6.61
CA TRP A 99 -5.66 -29.14 -6.05
C TRP A 99 -6.49 -29.83 -7.12
N TYR A 100 -6.71 -29.18 -8.29
CA TYR A 100 -7.62 -29.72 -9.29
C TYR A 100 -7.04 -30.96 -10.02
N HIS A 101 -5.81 -30.87 -10.58
CA HIS A 101 -5.19 -31.98 -11.33
C HIS A 101 -3.72 -32.21 -10.94
N GLY A 102 -3.27 -31.67 -9.82
CA GLY A 102 -1.92 -31.91 -9.32
C GLY A 102 -0.79 -31.22 -10.09
N VAL A 103 -1.08 -30.34 -11.05
CA VAL A 103 -0.03 -29.57 -11.77
C VAL A 103 0.80 -28.82 -10.73
N GLN A 104 2.14 -28.98 -10.80
CA GLN A 104 3.06 -28.39 -9.84
C GLN A 104 3.78 -27.21 -10.50
N VAL A 105 3.75 -26.06 -9.79
CA VAL A 105 4.41 -24.82 -10.21
C VAL A 105 5.44 -24.45 -9.15
N ASP A 106 6.68 -24.19 -9.55
CA ASP A 106 7.74 -23.73 -8.66
C ASP A 106 7.69 -22.23 -8.39
N GLY A 107 8.60 -21.73 -7.55
CA GLY A 107 8.66 -20.33 -7.15
C GLY A 107 9.02 -19.34 -8.26
N THR A 108 9.44 -19.81 -9.44
CA THR A 108 9.71 -18.98 -10.62
C THR A 108 8.51 -18.90 -11.57
N GLY A 109 7.41 -19.60 -11.26
CA GLY A 109 6.25 -19.73 -12.15
C GLY A 109 6.41 -20.80 -13.23
N THR A 110 7.46 -21.64 -13.13
CA THR A 110 7.70 -22.74 -14.06
C THR A 110 6.88 -23.97 -13.66
N VAL A 111 6.27 -24.62 -14.64
CA VAL A 111 5.60 -25.92 -14.43
C VAL A 111 6.66 -26.99 -14.18
N ALA A 112 6.81 -27.39 -12.93
CA ALA A 112 7.82 -28.34 -12.50
C ALA A 112 7.42 -29.81 -12.74
N ALA A 113 6.10 -30.11 -12.71
CA ALA A 113 5.60 -31.45 -12.99
C ALA A 113 4.11 -31.44 -13.33
N VAL A 114 3.70 -32.41 -14.14
CA VAL A 114 2.30 -32.72 -14.45
C VAL A 114 2.06 -34.21 -14.12
N PRO A 115 1.71 -34.57 -12.87
CA PRO A 115 1.66 -35.97 -12.43
C PRO A 115 0.75 -36.88 -13.26
N GLY A 116 -0.31 -36.31 -13.85
CA GLY A 116 -1.24 -37.06 -14.73
C GLY A 116 -0.68 -37.42 -16.10
N LEU A 117 0.38 -36.71 -16.57
CA LEU A 117 1.06 -36.95 -17.84
C LEU A 117 2.50 -36.43 -17.79
N PRO A 118 3.40 -37.17 -17.12
CA PRO A 118 4.81 -36.78 -17.03
C PRO A 118 5.46 -36.60 -18.42
N GLY A 119 6.28 -35.56 -18.57
CA GLY A 119 6.94 -35.23 -19.83
C GLY A 119 6.04 -34.53 -20.87
N CYS A 120 4.87 -34.05 -20.45
CA CYS A 120 4.01 -33.27 -21.35
C CYS A 120 4.59 -31.92 -21.70
N ASN A 121 4.04 -31.26 -22.71
CA ASN A 121 4.54 -30.00 -23.25
C ASN A 121 4.41 -28.77 -22.33
N LEU A 122 3.81 -28.92 -21.16
CA LEU A 122 3.75 -27.84 -20.15
C LEU A 122 4.98 -27.85 -19.25
N GLU A 123 5.56 -29.02 -18.97
CA GLU A 123 6.71 -29.13 -18.07
C GLU A 123 7.92 -28.37 -18.60
N GLY A 124 8.61 -27.68 -17.69
CA GLY A 124 9.76 -26.82 -18.00
C GLY A 124 9.39 -25.44 -18.55
N LYS A 125 8.12 -25.11 -18.76
CA LYS A 125 7.72 -23.79 -19.23
C LYS A 125 7.32 -22.88 -18.06
N GLN A 126 7.80 -21.65 -18.09
CA GLN A 126 7.32 -20.58 -17.20
C GLN A 126 5.99 -20.06 -17.75
N LEU A 127 4.90 -20.38 -17.07
CA LEU A 127 3.52 -20.06 -17.50
C LEU A 127 2.73 -19.28 -16.46
N VAL A 128 3.35 -18.98 -15.32
CA VAL A 128 2.73 -18.24 -14.22
C VAL A 128 3.59 -17.02 -13.90
N ALA A 129 2.99 -15.86 -13.78
CA ALA A 129 3.72 -14.67 -13.39
C ALA A 129 4.29 -14.81 -11.97
N ALA A 130 5.54 -14.39 -11.79
CA ALA A 130 6.28 -14.46 -10.53
C ALA A 130 7.04 -13.13 -10.31
N PRO A 131 6.51 -12.20 -9.55
CA PRO A 131 7.13 -10.91 -9.24
C PRO A 131 8.45 -11.07 -8.48
N HIS A 132 9.37 -10.12 -8.66
CA HIS A 132 10.55 -10.00 -7.81
C HIS A 132 10.17 -9.58 -6.40
N LEU A 133 10.81 -10.18 -5.39
CA LEU A 133 10.54 -9.94 -3.97
C LEU A 133 11.79 -9.54 -3.22
N ILE A 134 11.61 -8.66 -2.22
CA ILE A 134 12.61 -8.37 -1.19
C ILE A 134 11.91 -8.24 0.17
N GLU A 135 12.67 -8.37 1.25
CA GLU A 135 12.20 -8.07 2.62
C GLU A 135 12.99 -6.89 3.18
N ALA A 136 12.28 -5.90 3.71
CA ALA A 136 12.88 -4.74 4.38
C ALA A 136 11.95 -4.18 5.46
N GLY A 137 12.52 -3.72 6.58
CA GLY A 137 11.75 -3.10 7.65
C GLY A 137 10.63 -3.96 8.25
N GLY A 138 10.71 -5.29 8.12
CA GLY A 138 9.66 -6.21 8.56
C GLY A 138 8.47 -6.35 7.60
N ALA A 139 8.58 -5.82 6.39
CA ALA A 139 7.61 -6.00 5.31
C ALA A 139 8.20 -6.75 4.11
N ILE A 140 7.34 -7.42 3.37
CA ILE A 140 7.63 -8.00 2.06
C ILE A 140 7.27 -6.94 1.02
N LEU A 141 8.18 -6.72 0.05
CA LEU A 141 7.96 -5.85 -1.08
C LEU A 141 8.02 -6.66 -2.37
N ALA A 142 7.17 -6.31 -3.34
CA ALA A 142 7.13 -6.93 -4.65
C ALA A 142 7.18 -5.88 -5.77
N TYR A 143 7.84 -6.21 -6.86
CA TYR A 143 7.86 -5.41 -8.08
C TYR A 143 6.76 -5.88 -9.04
N PHE A 144 5.91 -4.96 -9.46
CA PHE A 144 4.85 -5.22 -10.43
C PHE A 144 5.18 -4.53 -11.77
N GLY A 145 5.89 -5.24 -12.61
CA GLY A 145 6.20 -4.82 -13.98
C GLY A 145 5.07 -5.09 -14.96
N ASP A 146 5.22 -4.53 -16.17
CA ASP A 146 4.45 -4.89 -17.36
C ASP A 146 5.30 -5.75 -18.32
N ASN A 147 4.75 -6.07 -19.49
CA ASN A 147 5.47 -6.88 -20.48
C ASN A 147 6.72 -6.20 -21.08
N GLU A 148 6.78 -4.87 -21.06
CA GLU A 148 7.91 -4.10 -21.57
C GLU A 148 8.98 -3.91 -20.48
N HIS A 149 8.58 -3.98 -19.20
CA HIS A 149 9.44 -3.79 -18.04
C HIS A 149 9.31 -4.96 -17.05
N PRO A 150 9.68 -6.19 -17.48
CA PRO A 150 9.60 -7.36 -16.59
C PRO A 150 10.64 -7.31 -15.47
N GLU A 151 11.80 -6.69 -15.73
CA GLU A 151 12.87 -6.54 -14.75
C GLU A 151 12.72 -5.24 -13.94
N PRO A 152 12.94 -5.29 -12.63
CA PRO A 152 12.75 -4.13 -11.78
C PRO A 152 13.76 -3.02 -12.05
N ALA A 153 13.26 -1.79 -12.12
CA ALA A 153 14.12 -0.61 -12.03
C ALA A 153 14.88 -0.58 -10.69
N PRO A 154 16.02 0.11 -10.62
CA PRO A 154 16.74 0.26 -9.36
C PRO A 154 15.82 0.76 -8.24
N LEU A 155 15.89 0.08 -7.10
CA LEU A 155 15.14 0.43 -5.89
C LEU A 155 16.08 1.05 -4.87
N VAL A 156 15.75 2.25 -4.42
CA VAL A 156 16.40 2.85 -3.25
C VAL A 156 15.40 2.85 -2.10
N LEU A 157 15.60 1.94 -1.15
CA LEU A 157 14.77 1.85 0.04
C LEU A 157 14.94 3.08 0.94
N PRO A 158 13.88 3.46 1.69
CA PRO A 158 14.05 4.40 2.80
C PRO A 158 15.18 3.94 3.72
N GLU A 159 16.17 4.80 3.97
CA GLU A 159 17.29 4.47 4.87
C GLU A 159 16.79 4.06 6.27
N GLN A 160 15.66 4.61 6.69
CA GLN A 160 15.00 4.31 7.96
C GLN A 160 14.61 2.84 8.13
N LEU A 161 14.51 2.09 7.03
CA LEU A 161 14.18 0.66 7.04
C LEU A 161 15.42 -0.24 7.01
N THR A 162 16.59 0.32 6.72
CA THR A 162 17.84 -0.44 6.52
C THR A 162 18.97 -0.03 7.44
N ASP A 163 18.94 1.20 8.00
CA ASP A 163 19.98 1.72 8.88
C ASP A 163 19.92 1.04 10.26
N PRO A 164 21.01 0.41 10.74
CA PRO A 164 21.08 -0.23 12.05
C PRO A 164 20.91 0.72 13.23
N ASP A 165 21.15 2.02 13.06
CA ASP A 165 20.96 3.05 14.10
C ASP A 165 19.52 3.56 14.17
N VAL A 166 18.65 3.07 13.31
CA VAL A 166 17.22 3.36 13.34
C VAL A 166 16.48 2.20 14.01
N SER A 167 15.58 2.53 14.92
CA SER A 167 14.61 1.59 15.46
C SER A 167 13.22 1.98 14.98
N ALA A 168 12.61 1.12 14.18
CA ALA A 168 11.30 1.32 13.59
C ALA A 168 10.31 0.27 14.07
N PHE A 169 9.02 0.65 14.06
CA PHE A 169 7.88 -0.23 14.32
C PHE A 169 6.90 -0.12 13.16
N LEU A 170 6.65 -1.24 12.52
CA LEU A 170 5.66 -1.35 11.45
C LEU A 170 4.25 -1.44 12.05
N CYS A 171 3.36 -0.56 11.59
CA CYS A 171 1.92 -0.69 11.73
C CYS A 171 1.34 -0.96 10.34
N TYR A 172 0.51 -1.96 10.25
CA TYR A 172 -0.15 -2.40 9.02
C TYR A 172 -1.65 -2.47 9.23
N ALA A 173 -2.40 -1.91 8.28
CA ALA A 173 -3.86 -2.03 8.25
C ALA A 173 -4.37 -2.08 6.81
N GLU A 174 -5.52 -2.70 6.60
CA GLU A 174 -6.27 -2.61 5.35
C GLU A 174 -7.43 -1.64 5.56
N TRP A 175 -7.59 -0.68 4.65
CA TRP A 175 -8.63 0.33 4.68
C TRP A 175 -9.60 0.13 3.52
N ASN A 176 -10.90 0.28 3.76
CA ASN A 176 -11.95 0.20 2.75
C ASN A 176 -12.11 1.54 2.03
N VAL A 177 -11.04 2.00 1.44
CA VAL A 177 -10.98 3.23 0.65
C VAL A 177 -9.95 3.06 -0.47
N ASN A 178 -10.16 3.75 -1.59
CA ASN A 178 -9.19 3.75 -2.68
C ASN A 178 -7.83 4.27 -2.21
N TRP A 179 -6.75 3.62 -2.61
CA TRP A 179 -5.37 3.90 -2.21
C TRP A 179 -4.95 5.36 -2.40
N ARG A 180 -5.53 6.05 -3.39
CA ARG A 180 -5.23 7.46 -3.67
C ARG A 180 -5.60 8.35 -2.50
N TYR A 181 -6.75 8.12 -1.87
CA TYR A 181 -7.16 8.90 -0.70
C TYR A 181 -6.24 8.67 0.50
N ALA A 182 -5.70 7.46 0.66
CA ALA A 182 -4.70 7.20 1.70
C ALA A 182 -3.38 7.97 1.42
N VAL A 183 -2.90 7.99 0.16
CA VAL A 183 -1.73 8.81 -0.21
C VAL A 183 -2.01 10.30 -0.04
N GLU A 184 -3.18 10.79 -0.44
CA GLU A 184 -3.56 12.19 -0.30
C GLU A 184 -3.64 12.63 1.16
N ASN A 185 -4.20 11.80 2.03
CA ASN A 185 -4.21 12.03 3.48
C ASN A 185 -2.79 12.11 4.05
N LEU A 186 -1.91 11.18 3.65
CA LEU A 186 -0.50 11.20 4.06
C LEU A 186 0.24 12.47 3.60
N LEU A 187 -0.18 13.06 2.49
CA LEU A 187 0.42 14.27 1.92
C LEU A 187 -0.19 15.57 2.46
N ASP A 188 -1.18 15.50 3.34
CA ASP A 188 -1.83 16.70 3.87
C ASP A 188 -1.37 17.03 5.30
N PRO A 189 -0.44 17.99 5.51
CA PRO A 189 -0.04 18.41 6.85
C PRO A 189 -1.12 19.20 7.59
N MET A 190 -2.23 19.56 6.93
CA MET A 190 -3.23 20.41 7.57
C MET A 190 -4.27 19.64 8.37
N HIS A 191 -4.67 18.43 7.92
CA HIS A 191 -5.67 17.63 8.60
C HIS A 191 -5.28 17.31 10.04
N GLY A 192 -3.97 17.13 10.30
CA GLY A 192 -3.47 16.81 11.63
C GLY A 192 -3.87 17.84 12.70
N SER A 193 -3.95 19.11 12.34
CA SER A 193 -4.35 20.18 13.27
C SER A 193 -5.84 20.15 13.62
N PHE A 194 -6.65 19.43 12.87
CA PHE A 194 -8.10 19.32 13.06
C PHE A 194 -8.51 17.91 13.46
N LEU A 195 -8.20 16.91 12.64
CA LEU A 195 -8.59 15.53 12.87
C LEU A 195 -7.88 14.94 14.11
N HIS A 196 -6.61 15.24 14.28
CA HIS A 196 -5.78 14.70 15.36
C HIS A 196 -5.55 15.69 16.51
N ARG A 197 -6.35 16.76 16.59
CA ARG A 197 -6.16 17.85 17.55
C ARG A 197 -6.08 17.41 19.01
N ASP A 198 -6.69 16.29 19.34
CA ASP A 198 -6.70 15.75 20.70
C ASP A 198 -5.58 14.71 20.92
N SER A 199 -4.72 14.49 19.92
CA SER A 199 -3.66 13.50 19.93
C SER A 199 -2.28 14.17 20.01
N HIS A 200 -1.53 13.92 21.08
CA HIS A 200 -0.14 14.40 21.27
C HIS A 200 0.04 15.91 21.06
N SER A 201 1.12 16.26 20.34
CA SER A 201 1.43 17.62 19.92
C SER A 201 0.67 18.08 18.67
N MET A 202 -0.23 17.26 18.14
CA MET A 202 -0.94 17.58 16.89
C MET A 202 -1.91 18.76 17.04
N SER A 203 -2.33 19.08 18.27
CA SER A 203 -3.10 20.29 18.59
C SER A 203 -2.27 21.58 18.59
N GLU A 204 -0.94 21.47 18.63
CA GLU A 204 -0.06 22.63 18.71
C GLU A 204 0.11 23.28 17.32
N GLY A 205 0.45 24.58 17.30
CA GLY A 205 0.70 25.32 16.09
C GLY A 205 -0.52 26.00 15.49
N GLN A 206 -0.30 26.61 14.35
CA GLN A 206 -1.31 27.41 13.67
C GLN A 206 -2.31 26.53 12.92
N THR A 207 -3.57 26.83 13.06
CA THR A 207 -4.67 26.27 12.29
C THR A 207 -4.88 27.00 10.94
N THR A 208 -4.12 28.06 10.69
CA THR A 208 -4.04 28.79 9.41
C THR A 208 -2.61 28.72 8.94
N ALA A 209 -2.38 28.24 7.73
CA ALA A 209 -1.03 28.09 7.18
C ALA A 209 -1.02 28.44 5.69
N ARG A 210 0.16 28.80 5.20
CA ARG A 210 0.46 28.88 3.78
C ARG A 210 1.38 27.73 3.42
N PHE A 211 1.17 27.17 2.25
CA PHE A 211 1.93 26.00 1.79
C PHE A 211 2.70 26.30 0.51
N ARG A 212 3.77 25.56 0.32
CA ARG A 212 4.49 25.50 -0.94
C ARG A 212 4.89 24.07 -1.27
N ILE A 213 5.12 23.81 -2.55
CA ILE A 213 5.81 22.62 -3.04
C ILE A 213 7.27 22.99 -3.31
N ARG A 214 8.19 22.13 -2.89
CA ARG A 214 9.61 22.27 -3.19
C ARG A 214 10.13 20.93 -3.74
N GLU A 215 10.56 20.96 -4.98
CA GLU A 215 11.12 19.76 -5.65
C GLU A 215 12.41 19.29 -4.96
N THR A 216 12.63 17.98 -4.93
CA THR A 216 13.82 17.31 -4.40
C THR A 216 14.36 16.32 -5.42
N GLU A 217 15.55 15.77 -5.19
CA GLU A 217 16.10 14.70 -6.04
C GLU A 217 15.26 13.41 -5.99
N ARG A 218 14.52 13.19 -4.89
CA ARG A 218 13.70 12.00 -4.66
C ARG A 218 12.22 12.19 -5.02
N GLY A 219 11.76 13.44 -5.15
CA GLY A 219 10.35 13.77 -5.33
C GLY A 219 10.04 15.22 -4.97
N PHE A 220 9.20 15.46 -3.98
CA PHE A 220 8.91 16.84 -3.55
C PHE A 220 8.49 16.92 -2.08
N PHE A 221 8.83 18.04 -1.46
CA PHE A 221 8.25 18.47 -0.18
C PHE A 221 6.95 19.23 -0.41
N PHE A 222 5.97 18.96 0.42
CA PHE A 222 4.82 19.81 0.64
C PHE A 222 4.89 20.32 2.09
N GLU A 223 5.07 21.64 2.26
CA GLU A 223 5.48 22.20 3.54
C GLU A 223 4.79 23.53 3.87
N LYS A 224 4.55 23.77 5.16
CA LYS A 224 4.14 25.08 5.68
C LYS A 224 5.27 26.08 5.52
N THR A 225 4.96 27.32 5.15
CA THR A 225 5.98 28.35 4.90
C THR A 225 6.26 29.23 6.11
N ASP A 226 5.35 29.29 7.05
CA ASP A 226 5.33 30.18 8.21
C ASP A 226 5.40 29.47 9.54
N GLN A 227 5.56 28.15 9.54
CA GLN A 227 5.74 27.31 10.72
C GLN A 227 6.70 26.15 10.41
N SER A 228 7.57 25.83 11.35
CA SER A 228 8.47 24.67 11.26
C SER A 228 8.80 24.11 12.63
N GLY A 229 8.77 22.77 12.76
CA GLY A 229 9.17 22.05 13.97
C GLY A 229 8.17 22.15 15.12
N VAL A 230 6.94 22.53 14.87
CA VAL A 230 5.89 22.70 15.90
C VAL A 230 4.92 21.52 15.88
N ASN A 231 4.53 21.09 14.69
CA ASN A 231 3.54 20.04 14.48
C ASN A 231 3.90 19.24 13.23
N PHE A 232 2.95 18.57 12.63
CA PHE A 232 3.03 18.00 11.30
C PHE A 232 3.10 19.16 10.28
N ASP A 233 4.28 19.64 9.99
CA ASP A 233 4.49 20.89 9.24
C ASP A 233 4.93 20.66 7.80
N TRP A 234 5.39 19.46 7.49
CA TRP A 234 5.85 19.09 6.17
C TRP A 234 5.72 17.58 5.94
N VAL A 235 5.66 17.22 4.68
CA VAL A 235 5.79 15.84 4.21
C VAL A 235 6.62 15.83 2.94
N GLU A 236 7.49 14.86 2.77
CA GLU A 236 8.17 14.58 1.51
C GLU A 236 7.55 13.34 0.86
N LEU A 237 7.04 13.49 -0.37
CA LEU A 237 6.77 12.34 -1.22
C LEU A 237 8.07 11.94 -1.91
N CYS A 238 8.52 10.74 -1.68
CA CYS A 238 9.71 10.15 -2.28
C CYS A 238 9.32 9.09 -3.32
N ARG A 239 10.04 9.09 -4.46
CA ARG A 239 9.80 8.22 -5.59
C ARG A 239 11.12 7.58 -6.02
N THR A 240 11.44 6.48 -5.41
CA THR A 240 12.76 5.85 -5.51
C THR A 240 12.66 4.40 -6.02
N GLY A 241 11.77 4.15 -6.98
CA GLY A 241 11.36 2.83 -7.46
C GLY A 241 10.18 2.26 -6.64
N ILE A 242 9.92 2.86 -5.50
CA ILE A 242 8.74 2.70 -4.65
C ILE A 242 8.30 4.08 -4.20
N ASP A 243 7.00 4.33 -4.13
CA ASP A 243 6.45 5.58 -3.63
C ASP A 243 6.23 5.49 -2.12
N TRP A 244 6.75 6.44 -1.38
CA TRP A 244 6.63 6.53 0.07
C TRP A 244 6.68 7.96 0.55
N VAL A 245 6.13 8.21 1.72
CA VAL A 245 6.20 9.52 2.37
C VAL A 245 7.12 9.47 3.56
N ASP A 246 7.83 10.59 3.78
CA ASP A 246 8.63 10.86 4.97
C ASP A 246 8.08 12.08 5.68
N LEU A 247 7.90 11.98 6.97
CA LEU A 247 7.49 13.09 7.81
C LEU A 247 8.02 12.96 9.23
N THR A 248 8.11 14.08 9.94
CA THR A 248 8.52 14.09 11.35
C THR A 248 7.44 14.70 12.20
N ILE A 249 7.10 14.03 13.29
CA ILE A 249 6.26 14.55 14.35
C ILE A 249 7.16 15.13 15.44
N PRO A 250 7.19 16.45 15.63
CA PRO A 250 7.85 17.07 16.75
C PRO A 250 7.10 16.67 18.03
N TYR A 251 7.82 16.05 18.95
CA TYR A 251 7.24 15.59 20.20
C TYR A 251 7.89 16.38 21.34
N PRO A 252 7.31 17.50 21.79
CA PRO A 252 7.91 18.34 22.81
C PRO A 252 7.92 17.63 24.18
N PRO A 253 8.85 17.96 25.08
CA PRO A 253 8.90 17.37 26.41
C PRO A 253 7.61 17.48 27.21
N THR A 254 6.79 18.50 26.93
CA THR A 254 5.46 18.72 27.54
C THR A 254 4.44 17.65 27.15
N ALA A 255 4.61 17.00 26.01
CA ALA A 255 3.75 15.90 25.56
C ALA A 255 4.12 14.54 26.16
N GLY A 256 5.18 14.48 26.95
CA GLY A 256 5.66 13.29 27.65
C GLY A 256 7.08 12.85 27.22
N PRO A 257 7.56 11.76 27.76
CA PRO A 257 8.88 11.25 27.41
C PRO A 257 8.90 10.72 25.97
N GLY A 258 10.04 10.84 25.33
CA GLY A 258 10.27 10.20 24.04
C GLY A 258 10.91 11.11 22.99
N GLY A 259 10.54 12.39 22.89
CA GLY A 259 11.03 13.34 21.87
C GLY A 259 10.50 13.05 20.46
N PRO A 260 10.95 13.78 19.44
CA PRO A 260 10.46 13.64 18.07
C PRO A 260 10.67 12.23 17.50
N PHE A 261 9.79 11.82 16.60
CA PHE A 261 9.91 10.58 15.84
C PHE A 261 9.50 10.83 14.39
N GLY A 262 9.99 9.97 13.49
CA GLY A 262 9.62 10.04 12.09
C GLY A 262 8.62 8.94 11.70
N ILE A 263 7.99 9.14 10.56
CA ILE A 263 7.09 8.19 9.94
C ILE A 263 7.53 7.99 8.49
N VAL A 264 7.73 6.73 8.10
CA VAL A 264 7.72 6.31 6.70
C VAL A 264 6.34 5.72 6.43
N GLY A 265 5.64 6.25 5.45
CA GLY A 265 4.29 5.80 5.10
C GLY A 265 4.22 5.31 3.66
N MET A 266 3.49 4.21 3.43
CA MET A 266 3.20 3.67 2.10
C MET A 266 1.74 3.26 2.03
N ALA A 267 1.12 3.41 0.85
CA ALA A 267 -0.20 2.89 0.57
C ALA A 267 -0.15 2.02 -0.69
N THR A 268 -0.56 0.77 -0.56
CA THR A 268 -0.58 -0.20 -1.65
C THR A 268 -2.02 -0.46 -2.08
N PRO A 269 -2.36 -0.32 -3.37
CA PRO A 269 -3.69 -0.67 -3.87
C PRO A 269 -3.95 -2.17 -3.67
N ILE A 270 -5.07 -2.53 -3.05
CA ILE A 270 -5.60 -3.89 -3.06
C ILE A 270 -6.46 -4.05 -4.31
N ASP A 271 -7.47 -3.20 -4.43
CA ASP A 271 -8.37 -3.08 -5.58
C ASP A 271 -8.85 -1.63 -5.73
N GLU A 272 -9.93 -1.39 -6.47
CA GLU A 272 -10.48 -0.05 -6.68
C GLU A 272 -11.05 0.60 -5.42
N ASP A 273 -11.45 -0.20 -4.43
CA ASP A 273 -12.15 0.24 -3.22
C ASP A 273 -11.33 0.06 -1.93
N ARG A 274 -10.17 -0.61 -1.99
CA ARG A 274 -9.39 -0.95 -0.81
C ARG A 274 -7.89 -0.74 -1.00
N CYS A 275 -7.22 -0.39 0.08
CA CYS A 275 -5.77 -0.32 0.12
C CYS A 275 -5.19 -0.92 1.40
N ALA A 276 -3.92 -1.29 1.32
CA ALA A 276 -3.10 -1.63 2.47
C ALA A 276 -2.19 -0.46 2.83
N VAL A 277 -2.19 -0.04 4.09
CA VAL A 277 -1.34 1.03 4.59
C VAL A 277 -0.25 0.48 5.49
N PHE A 278 0.95 1.01 5.29
CA PHE A 278 2.15 0.64 6.02
C PHE A 278 2.74 1.90 6.62
N PHE A 279 2.89 1.92 7.95
CA PHE A 279 3.48 3.03 8.67
C PHE A 279 4.60 2.53 9.56
N TRP A 280 5.84 2.93 9.25
CA TRP A 280 6.97 2.71 10.14
C TRP A 280 7.18 3.96 10.99
N ARG A 281 6.95 3.82 12.26
CA ARG A 281 7.28 4.85 13.23
C ARG A 281 8.69 4.61 13.70
N TYR A 282 9.57 5.55 13.41
CA TYR A 282 10.98 5.35 13.58
C TYR A 282 11.64 6.45 14.42
N ARG A 283 12.75 6.07 15.01
CA ARG A 283 13.65 7.00 15.67
C ARG A 283 15.07 6.54 15.44
N ARG A 284 15.98 7.50 15.17
CA ARG A 284 17.42 7.24 15.19
C ARG A 284 17.87 7.22 16.65
N VAL A 285 18.26 6.05 17.14
CA VAL A 285 18.62 5.77 18.53
C VAL A 285 19.69 4.70 18.60
N THR A 286 20.66 4.91 19.49
CA THR A 286 21.76 3.97 19.72
C THR A 286 21.76 3.51 21.19
N ASP A 287 22.44 2.42 21.46
CA ASP A 287 22.68 1.89 22.81
C ASP A 287 21.41 1.83 23.68
N TRP A 288 21.48 2.29 24.92
CA TRP A 288 20.40 2.30 25.91
C TRP A 288 19.18 3.14 25.46
N GLN A 289 19.38 4.13 24.57
CA GLN A 289 18.30 4.92 24.03
C GLN A 289 17.36 4.06 23.15
N ARG A 290 17.91 3.06 22.46
CA ARG A 290 17.13 2.11 21.69
C ARG A 290 16.18 1.30 22.57
N ASP A 291 16.70 0.78 23.69
CA ASP A 291 15.89 -0.01 24.61
C ASP A 291 14.80 0.85 25.25
N THR A 292 15.16 2.08 25.65
CA THR A 292 14.18 3.06 26.17
C THR A 292 13.10 3.39 25.15
N TRP A 293 13.48 3.64 23.89
CA TRP A 293 12.54 3.91 22.82
C TRP A 293 11.60 2.73 22.58
N ARG A 294 12.14 1.52 22.48
CA ARG A 294 11.35 0.30 22.28
C ARG A 294 10.38 0.04 23.42
N PHE A 295 10.83 0.23 24.66
CA PHE A 295 9.98 0.11 25.84
C PHE A 295 8.85 1.14 25.83
N LEU A 296 9.15 2.42 25.64
CA LEU A 296 8.16 3.49 25.60
C LEU A 296 7.15 3.29 24.45
N TYR A 297 7.64 2.88 23.30
CA TYR A 297 6.75 2.61 22.16
C TYR A 297 5.75 1.53 22.51
N ARG A 298 6.20 0.36 22.94
CA ARG A 298 5.36 -0.79 23.24
C ARG A 298 4.44 -0.62 24.43
N THR A 299 4.75 0.25 25.37
CA THR A 299 3.97 0.41 26.60
C THR A 299 3.08 1.66 26.63
N VAL A 300 3.37 2.67 25.82
CA VAL A 300 2.68 3.96 25.88
C VAL A 300 2.30 4.50 24.52
N LEU A 301 3.22 4.43 23.52
CA LEU A 301 3.03 5.17 22.27
C LEU A 301 2.27 4.37 21.22
N GLU A 302 2.35 3.05 21.25
CA GLU A 302 1.75 2.18 20.22
C GLU A 302 0.24 2.38 20.13
N ASP A 303 -0.48 2.28 21.23
CA ASP A 303 -1.93 2.47 21.26
C ASP A 303 -2.33 3.87 20.77
N ARG A 304 -1.62 4.91 21.24
CA ARG A 304 -1.88 6.29 20.80
C ARG A 304 -1.64 6.51 19.32
N HIS A 305 -0.65 5.83 18.75
CA HIS A 305 -0.38 5.90 17.31
C HIS A 305 -1.43 5.13 16.50
N TRP A 306 -1.96 4.04 17.04
CA TRP A 306 -3.09 3.35 16.44
C TRP A 306 -4.36 4.21 16.48
N ASP A 307 -4.61 4.93 17.58
CA ASP A 307 -5.74 5.85 17.67
C ASP A 307 -5.70 6.93 16.57
N VAL A 308 -4.51 7.47 16.27
CA VAL A 308 -4.34 8.44 15.18
C VAL A 308 -4.67 7.82 13.82
N LEU A 309 -4.11 6.64 13.52
CA LEU A 309 -4.41 5.92 12.27
C LEU A 309 -5.89 5.53 12.14
N GLU A 310 -6.53 5.21 13.24
CA GLU A 310 -7.95 4.88 13.26
C GLU A 310 -8.82 6.09 12.95
N GLN A 311 -8.43 7.30 13.39
CA GLN A 311 -9.10 8.54 13.02
C GLN A 311 -9.02 8.78 11.50
N ASP A 312 -7.85 8.56 10.90
CA ASP A 312 -7.67 8.64 9.44
C ASP A 312 -8.55 7.62 8.72
N ARG A 313 -8.50 6.36 9.14
CA ARG A 313 -9.31 5.29 8.55
C ARG A 313 -10.79 5.62 8.58
N ILE A 314 -11.34 5.97 9.75
CA ILE A 314 -12.77 6.29 9.91
C ILE A 314 -13.16 7.44 8.99
N MET A 315 -12.37 8.51 8.95
CA MET A 315 -12.67 9.67 8.11
C MET A 315 -12.66 9.32 6.63
N LEU A 316 -11.68 8.56 6.17
CA LEU A 316 -11.54 8.21 4.76
C LEU A 316 -12.57 7.17 4.30
N GLU A 317 -12.90 6.19 5.14
CA GLU A 317 -13.93 5.17 4.82
C GLU A 317 -15.35 5.76 4.78
N GLU A 318 -15.59 6.88 5.45
CA GLU A 318 -16.86 7.60 5.44
C GLU A 318 -16.98 8.64 4.30
N LEU A 319 -15.96 8.78 3.46
CA LEU A 319 -16.07 9.60 2.25
C LEU A 319 -17.16 9.03 1.34
N ARG A 320 -17.97 9.93 0.78
CA ARG A 320 -19.01 9.53 -0.15
C ARG A 320 -18.38 8.96 -1.44
N SER A 321 -19.03 8.01 -2.05
CA SER A 321 -18.58 7.38 -3.31
C SER A 321 -18.43 8.36 -4.49
N ASP A 322 -19.07 9.55 -4.39
CA ASP A 322 -19.01 10.63 -5.38
C ASP A 322 -18.14 11.81 -4.91
N ALA A 323 -17.32 11.64 -3.88
CA ALA A 323 -16.55 12.72 -3.26
C ALA A 323 -15.65 13.45 -4.27
N ASP A 324 -14.95 12.71 -5.13
CA ASP A 324 -14.07 13.26 -6.16
C ASP A 324 -14.79 14.13 -7.20
N GLN A 325 -16.11 13.94 -7.37
CA GLN A 325 -16.95 14.71 -8.29
C GLN A 325 -17.52 15.97 -7.66
N ALA A 326 -17.61 16.00 -6.34
CA ALA A 326 -18.23 17.08 -5.57
C ALA A 326 -17.24 17.94 -4.79
N GLU A 327 -15.95 17.59 -4.77
CA GLU A 327 -14.90 18.31 -4.05
C GLU A 327 -14.64 19.72 -4.62
N ASN A 328 -14.27 20.63 -3.74
CA ASN A 328 -13.87 21.99 -4.11
C ASN A 328 -12.48 22.25 -3.53
N LEU A 329 -11.45 21.91 -4.28
CA LEU A 329 -10.06 22.07 -3.88
C LEU A 329 -9.68 23.55 -3.73
N TYR A 330 -8.80 23.84 -2.77
CA TYR A 330 -8.33 25.18 -2.48
C TYR A 330 -6.79 25.20 -2.27
N GLN A 331 -6.22 26.29 -1.77
CA GLN A 331 -4.77 26.47 -1.72
C GLN A 331 -4.02 25.43 -0.89
N HIS A 332 -4.65 24.83 0.08
CA HIS A 332 -4.02 23.77 0.89
C HIS A 332 -3.93 22.43 0.16
N ASP A 333 -4.66 22.24 -0.92
CA ASP A 333 -4.68 21.00 -1.69
C ASP A 333 -3.60 20.93 -2.81
N LEU A 334 -2.62 21.82 -2.80
CA LEU A 334 -1.56 21.83 -3.81
C LEU A 334 -0.82 20.48 -3.91
N GLY A 335 -0.58 19.82 -2.76
CA GLY A 335 0.02 18.49 -2.69
C GLY A 335 -0.85 17.43 -3.35
N VAL A 336 -2.14 17.44 -3.04
CA VAL A 336 -3.16 16.54 -3.62
C VAL A 336 -3.24 16.72 -5.14
N VAL A 337 -3.36 17.96 -5.61
CA VAL A 337 -3.39 18.26 -7.06
C VAL A 337 -2.12 17.80 -7.77
N ARG A 338 -0.95 17.98 -7.13
CA ARG A 338 0.35 17.56 -7.67
C ARG A 338 0.42 16.05 -7.83
N VAL A 339 0.09 15.28 -6.78
CA VAL A 339 0.18 13.82 -6.78
C VAL A 339 -0.84 13.19 -7.73
N ARG A 340 -2.08 13.69 -7.76
CA ARG A 340 -3.12 13.21 -8.70
C ARG A 340 -2.68 13.39 -10.15
N ARG A 341 -2.14 14.56 -10.50
CA ARG A 341 -1.64 14.82 -11.86
C ARG A 341 -0.50 13.86 -12.22
N MET A 342 0.39 13.61 -11.30
CA MET A 342 1.52 12.70 -11.49
C MET A 342 1.03 11.28 -11.78
N TYR A 343 0.20 10.69 -10.92
CA TYR A 343 -0.33 9.34 -11.12
C TYR A 343 -1.24 9.24 -12.36
N ARG A 344 -2.03 10.26 -12.65
CA ARG A 344 -2.85 10.29 -13.86
C ARG A 344 -1.98 10.27 -15.12
N THR A 345 -0.94 11.07 -15.17
CA THR A 345 0.00 11.12 -16.29
C THR A 345 0.68 9.76 -16.52
N GLU A 346 1.06 9.07 -15.45
CA GLU A 346 1.66 7.73 -15.53
C GLU A 346 0.66 6.67 -15.99
N ALA A 347 -0.54 6.66 -15.43
CA ALA A 347 -1.60 5.76 -15.86
C ALA A 347 -1.91 5.91 -17.35
N GLU A 348 -1.96 7.14 -17.85
CA GLU A 348 -2.17 7.44 -19.27
C GLU A 348 -0.99 6.98 -20.12
N ALA A 349 0.25 7.14 -19.65
CA ALA A 349 1.44 6.69 -20.37
C ALA A 349 1.45 5.16 -20.49
N GLN A 350 1.22 4.44 -19.40
CA GLN A 350 1.15 2.97 -19.37
C GLN A 350 -0.02 2.44 -20.20
N ALA A 351 -1.17 3.11 -20.17
CA ALA A 351 -2.32 2.72 -21.00
C ALA A 351 -2.02 2.84 -22.49
N ARG A 352 -1.27 3.86 -22.91
CA ARG A 352 -0.83 4.03 -24.32
C ARG A 352 0.14 2.94 -24.74
N ALA A 353 1.13 2.61 -23.91
CA ALA A 353 2.09 1.54 -24.19
C ALA A 353 1.39 0.19 -24.39
N ASN A 354 0.44 -0.15 -23.53
CA ASN A 354 -0.35 -1.40 -23.63
C ASN A 354 -1.29 -1.48 -24.84
N THR A 355 -1.51 -0.37 -25.56
CA THR A 355 -2.39 -0.36 -26.74
C THR A 355 -1.61 -0.55 -28.06
N THR A 356 -0.29 -0.35 -28.02
CA THR A 356 0.60 -0.40 -29.19
C THR A 356 1.38 -1.71 -29.32
N GLY A 357 1.34 -2.58 -28.33
CA GLY A 357 1.93 -3.94 -28.32
C GLY A 357 0.84 -5.01 -28.52
#